data_dd88e670652fd652c592f38cee59ed46
#
_entry.id   dd88e670652fd652c592f38cee59ed46
#
_cell.length_a   1.000
_cell.length_b   1.000
_cell.length_c   1.000
_cell.angle_alpha   90.00
_cell.angle_beta   90.00
_cell.angle_gamma   90.00
#
_symmetry.space_group_name_H-M   'P 1'
#
loop_
_entity.id
_entity.type
_entity.pdbx_description
1 polymer ?
#
loop_
_entity_poly.entity_id
_entity_poly.type
_entity_poly.pdbx_seq_one_letter_code
_entity_poly.pdbx_strand_id
1 'polypeptide(L)'
;MYGIDVKNLTKKFGQFTAVNQITFSVKKGEIFGFLGPNGAGKSTTIRMLCGILRPTSGKGIVGGFSIDTQPEEIKKIIGYMSQRFTLYGDLTVEENINFYGGIHGLSASVKEERKKWVTKMAGLIGRESSLTRELAGGWKQRLSLGCAVLHKPKILFLDEPTASVDPVSRKDFWDLIYILSEEGTTVFVTSHYMDEVERCHRLAILYSGKIIAEGSPKELKKEFTGAEESTLEDVFLSAIKREKNEE
;
A
#
# COMPACT_ATOMS: atom_id res chain seq x y z
N MET A 1 -2.88 -1.77 19.59
CA MET A 1 -1.70 -0.90 19.34
C MET A 1 -1.67 -0.61 17.83
N TYR A 2 -1.43 0.64 17.45
CA TYR A 2 -1.40 1.06 16.04
C TYR A 2 -0.05 0.79 15.39
N GLY A 3 -0.07 0.41 14.12
CA GLY A 3 1.09 0.35 13.23
C GLY A 3 1.36 1.71 12.59
N ILE A 4 0.28 2.46 12.27
CA ILE A 4 0.33 3.80 11.72
C ILE A 4 -0.63 4.69 12.52
N ASP A 5 -0.21 5.90 12.91
CA ASP A 5 -1.05 6.91 13.58
C ASP A 5 -0.75 8.27 12.98
N VAL A 6 -1.78 8.93 12.44
CA VAL A 6 -1.68 10.18 11.68
C VAL A 6 -2.63 11.22 12.27
N LYS A 7 -2.13 12.45 12.50
CA LYS A 7 -2.92 13.55 13.07
C LYS A 7 -2.71 14.85 12.29
N ASN A 8 -3.79 15.36 11.70
CA ASN A 8 -3.85 16.62 10.96
C ASN A 8 -2.75 16.74 9.89
N LEU A 9 -2.40 15.62 9.23
CA LEU A 9 -1.31 15.58 8.26
C LEU A 9 -1.65 16.41 7.02
N THR A 10 -0.76 17.32 6.66
CA THR A 10 -0.97 18.26 5.55
C THR A 10 0.25 18.31 4.65
N LYS A 11 0.01 18.32 3.33
CA LYS A 11 1.05 18.60 2.33
C LYS A 11 0.58 19.65 1.34
N LYS A 12 1.36 20.72 1.26
CA LYS A 12 1.20 21.79 0.26
C LYS A 12 2.38 21.80 -0.71
N PHE A 13 2.09 22.10 -1.97
CA PHE A 13 3.05 22.38 -3.02
C PHE A 13 2.73 23.80 -3.56
N GLY A 14 3.46 24.80 -3.09
CA GLY A 14 3.08 26.18 -3.33
C GLY A 14 1.67 26.49 -2.82
N GLN A 15 0.78 26.95 -3.70
CA GLN A 15 -0.63 27.23 -3.36
C GLN A 15 -1.53 25.96 -3.39
N PHE A 16 -1.05 24.85 -3.99
CA PHE A 16 -1.84 23.63 -4.10
C PHE A 16 -1.72 22.80 -2.82
N THR A 17 -2.86 22.47 -2.21
CA THR A 17 -2.92 21.56 -1.05
C THR A 17 -3.27 20.16 -1.52
N ALA A 18 -2.27 19.29 -1.58
CA ALA A 18 -2.43 17.90 -2.04
C ALA A 18 -3.01 16.97 -0.96
N VAL A 19 -2.73 17.26 0.31
CA VAL A 19 -3.28 16.54 1.49
C VAL A 19 -3.62 17.59 2.51
N ASN A 20 -4.85 17.55 3.03
CA ASN A 20 -5.41 18.60 3.88
C ASN A 20 -5.91 18.04 5.22
N GLN A 21 -5.08 18.17 6.26
CA GLN A 21 -5.41 17.86 7.66
C GLN A 21 -6.00 16.45 7.89
N ILE A 22 -5.52 15.45 7.17
CA ILE A 22 -6.01 14.08 7.33
C ILE A 22 -5.60 13.51 8.68
N THR A 23 -6.53 12.80 9.31
CA THR A 23 -6.32 12.10 10.58
C THR A 23 -6.89 10.71 10.46
N PHE A 24 -6.09 9.67 10.72
CA PHE A 24 -6.51 8.27 10.70
C PHE A 24 -5.50 7.39 11.45
N SER A 25 -5.90 6.16 11.75
CA SER A 25 -4.99 5.18 12.36
C SER A 25 -5.19 3.79 11.76
N VAL A 26 -4.10 3.01 11.70
CA VAL A 26 -4.10 1.62 11.21
C VAL A 26 -3.59 0.71 12.32
N LYS A 27 -4.36 -0.34 12.66
CA LYS A 27 -3.97 -1.33 13.66
C LYS A 27 -2.85 -2.21 13.13
N LYS A 28 -2.04 -2.80 14.02
CA LYS A 28 -1.02 -3.79 13.62
C LYS A 28 -1.68 -5.01 13.01
N GLY A 29 -1.14 -5.52 11.90
CA GLY A 29 -1.68 -6.66 11.16
C GLY A 29 -2.96 -6.33 10.37
N GLU A 30 -3.42 -5.08 10.34
CA GLU A 30 -4.60 -4.66 9.59
C GLU A 30 -4.25 -4.44 8.12
N ILE A 31 -5.16 -4.83 7.22
CA ILE A 31 -5.18 -4.39 5.82
C ILE A 31 -6.06 -3.15 5.75
N PHE A 32 -5.46 -1.99 5.52
CA PHE A 32 -6.14 -0.71 5.45
C PHE A 32 -6.12 -0.15 4.02
N GLY A 33 -7.30 0.08 3.46
CA GLY A 33 -7.49 0.63 2.12
C GLY A 33 -7.54 2.15 2.12
N PHE A 34 -6.97 2.78 1.09
CA PHE A 34 -7.05 4.22 0.87
C PHE A 34 -7.63 4.47 -0.52
N LEU A 35 -8.96 4.62 -0.58
CA LEU A 35 -9.74 4.76 -1.80
C LEU A 35 -9.81 6.22 -2.23
N GLY A 36 -9.70 6.49 -3.51
CA GLY A 36 -9.95 7.84 -4.05
C GLY A 36 -9.54 7.96 -5.51
N PRO A 37 -10.03 8.99 -6.22
CA PRO A 37 -9.69 9.23 -7.61
C PRO A 37 -8.20 9.62 -7.77
N ASN A 38 -7.75 9.67 -9.02
CA ASN A 38 -6.42 10.20 -9.33
C ASN A 38 -6.33 11.67 -8.89
N GLY A 39 -5.20 12.02 -8.28
CA GLY A 39 -4.99 13.37 -7.72
C GLY A 39 -5.61 13.61 -6.33
N ALA A 40 -6.33 12.65 -5.72
CA ALA A 40 -6.92 12.81 -4.40
C ALA A 40 -5.89 12.95 -3.24
N GLY A 41 -4.61 12.67 -3.47
CA GLY A 41 -3.55 12.77 -2.45
C GLY A 41 -3.02 11.43 -1.95
N LYS A 42 -3.47 10.28 -2.49
CA LYS A 42 -3.10 8.92 -2.06
C LYS A 42 -1.58 8.68 -2.05
N SER A 43 -0.93 8.79 -3.20
CA SER A 43 0.54 8.58 -3.32
C SER A 43 1.34 9.62 -2.55
N THR A 44 0.82 10.86 -2.42
CA THR A 44 1.44 11.91 -1.59
C THR A 44 1.44 11.48 -0.13
N THR A 45 0.33 10.93 0.36
CA THR A 45 0.21 10.41 1.73
C THR A 45 1.18 9.26 1.97
N ILE A 46 1.21 8.24 1.09
CA ILE A 46 2.18 7.13 1.21
C ILE A 46 3.61 7.66 1.28
N ARG A 47 4.00 8.58 0.40
CA ARG A 47 5.37 9.13 0.38
C ARG A 47 5.73 9.84 1.68
N MET A 48 4.78 10.52 2.31
CA MET A 48 5.01 11.11 3.64
C MET A 48 5.17 10.03 4.71
N LEU A 49 4.33 9.00 4.71
CA LEU A 49 4.40 7.90 5.67
C LEU A 49 5.68 7.07 5.53
N CYS A 50 6.18 6.90 4.30
CA CYS A 50 7.46 6.23 4.03
C CYS A 50 8.70 7.08 4.38
N GLY A 51 8.52 8.33 4.85
CA GLY A 51 9.63 9.24 5.12
C GLY A 51 10.39 9.71 3.86
N ILE A 52 9.77 9.62 2.68
CA ILE A 52 10.31 10.08 1.40
C ILE A 52 10.00 11.55 1.17
N LEU A 53 8.84 11.99 1.66
CA LEU A 53 8.34 13.35 1.48
C LEU A 53 8.03 13.97 2.83
N ARG A 54 8.65 15.12 3.15
CA ARG A 54 8.38 15.82 4.39
C ARG A 54 6.98 16.47 4.35
N PRO A 55 6.16 16.30 5.40
CA PRO A 55 4.87 17.00 5.53
C PRO A 55 5.08 18.52 5.66
N THR A 56 4.05 19.30 5.31
CA THR A 56 4.03 20.74 5.56
C THR A 56 3.64 21.02 7.02
N SER A 57 2.71 20.23 7.57
CA SER A 57 2.28 20.29 8.97
C SER A 57 1.59 18.97 9.37
N GLY A 58 1.26 18.86 10.65
CA GLY A 58 0.67 17.66 11.23
C GLY A 58 1.73 16.68 11.72
N LYS A 59 1.31 15.49 12.15
CA LYS A 59 2.19 14.46 12.71
C LYS A 59 1.82 13.09 12.16
N GLY A 60 2.82 12.22 12.03
CA GLY A 60 2.63 10.81 11.68
C GLY A 60 3.64 9.94 12.42
N ILE A 61 3.17 8.81 12.92
CA ILE A 61 3.98 7.77 13.54
C ILE A 61 3.79 6.49 12.73
N VAL A 62 4.89 5.88 12.29
CA VAL A 62 4.91 4.65 11.51
C VAL A 62 5.83 3.65 12.22
N GLY A 63 5.26 2.54 12.68
CA GLY A 63 6.00 1.52 13.42
C GLY A 63 6.64 2.00 14.73
N GLY A 64 6.14 3.10 15.29
CA GLY A 64 6.67 3.76 16.49
C GLY A 64 7.66 4.90 16.20
N PHE A 65 7.98 5.17 14.93
CA PHE A 65 8.91 6.23 14.51
C PHE A 65 8.18 7.41 13.89
N SER A 66 8.67 8.63 14.15
CA SER A 66 8.12 9.87 13.58
C SER A 66 8.54 10.03 12.11
N ILE A 67 7.56 10.32 11.23
CA ILE A 67 7.81 10.58 9.81
C ILE A 67 8.64 11.85 9.56
N ASP A 68 8.68 12.78 10.50
CA ASP A 68 9.40 14.05 10.36
C ASP A 68 10.84 13.96 10.87
N THR A 69 11.05 13.27 12.01
CA THR A 69 12.36 13.26 12.69
C THR A 69 13.13 11.95 12.57
N GLN A 70 12.47 10.84 12.19
CA GLN A 70 13.06 9.50 12.14
C GLN A 70 12.78 8.76 10.82
N PRO A 71 12.86 9.42 9.64
CA PRO A 71 12.53 8.78 8.37
C PRO A 71 13.44 7.58 8.03
N GLU A 72 14.71 7.62 8.43
CA GLU A 72 15.64 6.52 8.16
C GLU A 72 15.30 5.26 8.97
N GLU A 73 14.77 5.39 10.19
CA GLU A 73 14.28 4.25 10.96
C GLU A 73 13.02 3.64 10.36
N ILE A 74 12.15 4.48 9.80
CA ILE A 74 10.96 4.02 9.07
C ILE A 74 11.37 3.18 7.87
N LYS A 75 12.32 3.64 7.05
CA LYS A 75 12.79 2.92 5.85
C LYS A 75 13.33 1.52 6.14
N LYS A 76 13.88 1.28 7.33
CA LYS A 76 14.38 -0.04 7.75
C LYS A 76 13.27 -1.05 8.02
N ILE A 77 12.06 -0.59 8.39
CA ILE A 77 10.97 -1.44 8.87
C ILE A 77 9.79 -1.53 7.91
N ILE A 78 9.83 -0.80 6.81
CA ILE A 78 8.75 -0.80 5.81
C ILE A 78 9.17 -1.52 4.53
N GLY A 79 8.19 -2.16 3.88
CA GLY A 79 8.25 -2.50 2.46
C GLY A 79 7.46 -1.45 1.68
N TYR A 80 7.93 -1.09 0.50
CA TYR A 80 7.22 -0.15 -0.37
C TYR A 80 7.19 -0.65 -1.80
N MET A 81 6.00 -0.72 -2.35
CA MET A 81 5.75 -1.03 -3.76
C MET A 81 5.06 0.15 -4.40
N SER A 82 5.76 0.83 -5.30
CA SER A 82 5.22 1.98 -6.03
C SER A 82 4.34 1.54 -7.21
N GLN A 83 3.50 2.45 -7.69
CA GLN A 83 2.61 2.23 -8.84
C GLN A 83 3.35 1.77 -10.11
N ARG A 84 4.57 2.28 -10.33
CA ARG A 84 5.43 1.81 -11.42
C ARG A 84 6.31 0.68 -10.93
N PHE A 85 6.48 -0.36 -11.77
CA PHE A 85 7.43 -1.43 -11.47
C PHE A 85 8.82 -0.88 -11.18
N THR A 86 9.36 -1.21 -10.01
CA THR A 86 10.73 -0.86 -9.62
C THR A 86 11.74 -1.93 -10.03
N LEU A 87 11.26 -3.06 -10.60
CA LEU A 87 12.11 -4.15 -11.04
C LEU A 87 12.98 -3.74 -12.24
N TYR A 88 14.21 -4.22 -12.23
CA TYR A 88 15.13 -4.04 -13.35
C TYR A 88 14.83 -5.08 -14.43
N GLY A 89 14.30 -4.62 -15.57
CA GLY A 89 13.87 -5.48 -16.67
C GLY A 89 14.99 -6.31 -17.30
N ASP A 90 16.22 -5.76 -17.30
CA ASP A 90 17.42 -6.39 -17.85
C ASP A 90 18.11 -7.34 -16.87
N LEU A 91 17.64 -7.41 -15.63
CA LEU A 91 18.05 -8.40 -14.65
C LEU A 91 17.09 -9.60 -14.66
N THR A 92 17.63 -10.77 -14.35
CA THR A 92 16.83 -11.97 -14.11
C THR A 92 16.01 -11.85 -12.83
N VAL A 93 15.09 -12.78 -12.60
CA VAL A 93 14.32 -12.90 -11.35
C VAL A 93 15.28 -12.99 -10.16
N GLU A 94 16.26 -13.89 -10.23
CA GLU A 94 17.23 -14.08 -9.15
C GLU A 94 18.09 -12.84 -8.90
N GLU A 95 18.56 -12.18 -9.94
CA GLU A 95 19.37 -10.98 -9.84
C GLU A 95 18.58 -9.81 -9.21
N ASN A 96 17.30 -9.63 -9.57
CA ASN A 96 16.42 -8.65 -8.90
C ASN A 96 16.30 -8.96 -7.39
N ILE A 97 16.01 -10.21 -7.01
CA ILE A 97 15.90 -10.59 -5.60
C ILE A 97 17.23 -10.35 -4.87
N ASN A 98 18.37 -10.72 -5.48
CA ASN A 98 19.70 -10.51 -4.90
C ASN A 98 20.03 -9.03 -4.72
N PHE A 99 19.65 -8.19 -5.70
CA PHE A 99 19.83 -6.74 -5.64
C PHE A 99 19.06 -6.13 -4.46
N TYR A 100 17.76 -6.44 -4.32
CA TYR A 100 16.95 -5.93 -3.21
C TYR A 100 17.42 -6.49 -1.86
N GLY A 101 17.84 -7.75 -1.80
CA GLY A 101 18.46 -8.33 -0.61
C GLY A 101 19.75 -7.61 -0.19
N GLY A 102 20.52 -7.14 -1.16
CA GLY A 102 21.71 -6.30 -0.93
C GLY A 102 21.36 -4.91 -0.38
N ILE A 103 20.36 -4.24 -0.96
CA ILE A 103 19.87 -2.93 -0.48
C ILE A 103 19.45 -3.01 1.00
N HIS A 104 18.77 -4.10 1.40
CA HIS A 104 18.33 -4.30 2.78
C HIS A 104 19.42 -4.87 3.69
N GLY A 105 20.65 -5.05 3.22
CA GLY A 105 21.79 -5.52 4.01
C GLY A 105 21.61 -6.96 4.53
N LEU A 106 20.84 -7.81 3.83
CA LEU A 106 20.63 -9.19 4.25
C LEU A 106 21.94 -10.00 4.14
N SER A 107 22.26 -10.77 5.19
CA SER A 107 23.38 -11.72 5.15
C SER A 107 23.17 -12.77 4.04
N ALA A 108 24.25 -13.39 3.57
CA ALA A 108 24.18 -14.35 2.48
C ALA A 108 23.22 -15.52 2.78
N SER A 109 23.23 -16.04 4.03
CA SER A 109 22.34 -17.13 4.45
C SER A 109 20.88 -16.72 4.48
N VAL A 110 20.57 -15.55 5.06
CA VAL A 110 19.19 -15.01 5.11
C VAL A 110 18.69 -14.69 3.70
N LYS A 111 19.55 -14.12 2.87
CA LYS A 111 19.19 -13.79 1.48
C LYS A 111 18.83 -15.05 0.69
N GLU A 112 19.59 -16.14 0.84
CA GLU A 112 19.30 -17.40 0.15
C GLU A 112 17.98 -18.04 0.62
N GLU A 113 17.71 -18.02 1.95
CA GLU A 113 16.42 -18.47 2.50
C GLU A 113 15.26 -17.65 1.94
N ARG A 114 15.39 -16.32 1.99
CA ARG A 114 14.34 -15.40 1.54
C ARG A 114 14.15 -15.46 0.03
N LYS A 115 15.19 -15.65 -0.76
CA LYS A 115 15.11 -15.87 -2.19
C LYS A 115 14.22 -17.09 -2.53
N LYS A 116 14.46 -18.22 -1.88
CA LYS A 116 13.64 -19.43 -2.06
C LYS A 116 12.18 -19.18 -1.70
N TRP A 117 11.94 -18.47 -0.60
CA TRP A 117 10.60 -18.13 -0.16
C TRP A 117 9.90 -17.20 -1.17
N VAL A 118 10.55 -16.14 -1.63
CA VAL A 118 9.99 -15.20 -2.63
C VAL A 118 9.71 -15.91 -3.95
N THR A 119 10.65 -16.72 -4.45
CA THR A 119 10.48 -17.46 -5.71
C THR A 119 9.27 -18.40 -5.64
N LYS A 120 9.09 -19.09 -4.51
CA LYS A 120 7.91 -19.95 -4.26
C LYS A 120 6.63 -19.14 -4.19
N MET A 121 6.62 -18.09 -3.35
CA MET A 121 5.46 -17.19 -3.15
C MET A 121 5.00 -16.55 -4.46
N ALA A 122 5.94 -16.07 -5.27
CA ALA A 122 5.64 -15.42 -6.55
C ALA A 122 5.26 -16.41 -7.68
N GLY A 123 5.34 -17.72 -7.44
CA GLY A 123 5.09 -18.76 -8.46
C GLY A 123 6.14 -18.76 -9.56
N LEU A 124 7.41 -18.47 -9.23
CA LEU A 124 8.53 -18.31 -10.16
C LEU A 124 9.56 -19.45 -10.05
N ILE A 125 9.22 -20.58 -9.41
CA ILE A 125 10.07 -21.76 -9.35
C ILE A 125 10.36 -22.24 -10.79
N GLY A 126 11.64 -22.43 -11.12
CA GLY A 126 12.12 -22.82 -12.45
C GLY A 126 12.21 -21.66 -13.45
N ARG A 127 11.99 -20.41 -12.99
CA ARG A 127 12.11 -19.19 -13.80
C ARG A 127 13.14 -18.18 -13.23
N GLU A 128 13.99 -18.66 -12.33
CA GLU A 128 14.96 -17.82 -11.61
C GLU A 128 15.93 -17.11 -12.56
N SER A 129 16.30 -17.79 -13.67
CA SER A 129 17.18 -17.24 -14.72
C SER A 129 16.45 -16.49 -15.84
N SER A 130 15.11 -16.41 -15.81
CA SER A 130 14.34 -15.64 -16.80
C SER A 130 14.55 -14.14 -16.61
N LEU A 131 14.71 -13.41 -17.71
CA LEU A 131 14.77 -11.94 -17.65
C LEU A 131 13.42 -11.38 -17.18
N THR A 132 13.47 -10.43 -16.27
CA THR A 132 12.25 -9.85 -15.69
C THR A 132 11.37 -9.16 -16.73
N ARG A 133 11.95 -8.56 -17.78
CA ARG A 133 11.17 -7.96 -18.88
C ARG A 133 10.30 -8.97 -19.63
N GLU A 134 10.67 -10.25 -19.65
CA GLU A 134 9.98 -11.34 -20.38
C GLU A 134 8.81 -11.93 -19.58
N LEU A 135 8.73 -11.64 -18.28
CA LEU A 135 7.64 -12.12 -17.44
C LEU A 135 6.31 -11.45 -17.81
N ALA A 136 5.21 -12.20 -17.72
CA ALA A 136 3.87 -11.63 -17.78
C ALA A 136 3.61 -10.69 -16.60
N GLY A 137 2.68 -9.74 -16.77
CA GLY A 137 2.39 -8.68 -15.78
C GLY A 137 2.13 -9.19 -14.37
N GLY A 138 1.31 -10.24 -14.22
CA GLY A 138 1.02 -10.82 -12.91
C GLY A 138 2.25 -11.40 -12.19
N TRP A 139 3.20 -12.00 -12.93
CA TRP A 139 4.46 -12.48 -12.33
C TRP A 139 5.38 -11.31 -11.92
N LYS A 140 5.48 -10.27 -12.76
CA LYS A 140 6.22 -9.05 -12.40
C LYS A 140 5.67 -8.45 -11.11
N GLN A 141 4.35 -8.42 -10.97
CA GLN A 141 3.67 -7.88 -9.79
C GLN A 141 4.01 -8.69 -8.54
N ARG A 142 3.90 -10.02 -8.59
CA ARG A 142 4.25 -10.89 -7.47
C ARG A 142 5.74 -10.85 -7.14
N LEU A 143 6.62 -10.76 -8.13
CA LEU A 143 8.06 -10.56 -7.90
C LEU A 143 8.33 -9.21 -7.22
N SER A 144 7.67 -8.14 -7.65
CA SER A 144 7.78 -6.81 -7.05
C SER A 144 7.34 -6.81 -5.57
N LEU A 145 6.20 -7.47 -5.27
CA LEU A 145 5.75 -7.70 -3.90
C LEU A 145 6.81 -8.48 -3.11
N GLY A 146 7.32 -9.58 -3.69
CA GLY A 146 8.36 -10.40 -3.06
C GLY A 146 9.62 -9.62 -2.71
N CYS A 147 10.08 -8.75 -3.60
CA CYS A 147 11.21 -7.85 -3.35
C CYS A 147 10.89 -6.84 -2.23
N ALA A 148 9.67 -6.29 -2.19
CA ALA A 148 9.26 -5.35 -1.16
C ALA A 148 9.15 -5.98 0.24
N VAL A 149 8.92 -7.29 0.34
CA VAL A 149 8.78 -8.01 1.62
C VAL A 149 9.99 -8.91 1.96
N LEU A 150 11.06 -8.83 1.18
CA LEU A 150 12.23 -9.70 1.31
C LEU A 150 12.87 -9.64 2.70
N HIS A 151 12.91 -8.47 3.31
CA HIS A 151 13.49 -8.20 4.63
C HIS A 151 12.49 -8.33 5.80
N LYS A 152 11.30 -8.94 5.57
CA LYS A 152 10.23 -9.12 6.56
C LYS A 152 9.80 -7.79 7.21
N PRO A 153 9.30 -6.82 6.44
CA PRO A 153 8.90 -5.52 6.97
C PRO A 153 7.74 -5.66 7.96
N LYS A 154 7.67 -4.76 8.95
CA LYS A 154 6.53 -4.67 9.87
C LYS A 154 5.29 -4.03 9.22
N ILE A 155 5.53 -3.17 8.22
CA ILE A 155 4.50 -2.42 7.53
C ILE A 155 4.81 -2.45 6.04
N LEU A 156 3.80 -2.74 5.22
CA LEU A 156 3.89 -2.78 3.76
C LEU A 156 3.00 -1.70 3.17
N PHE A 157 3.60 -0.81 2.40
CA PHE A 157 2.89 0.20 1.61
C PHE A 157 2.79 -0.23 0.16
N LEU A 158 1.58 -0.24 -0.38
CA LEU A 158 1.26 -0.64 -1.75
C LEU A 158 0.54 0.51 -2.46
N ASP A 159 1.18 1.12 -3.44
CA ASP A 159 0.62 2.25 -4.18
C ASP A 159 0.02 1.78 -5.50
N GLU A 160 -1.30 1.59 -5.54
CA GLU A 160 -2.07 1.07 -6.68
C GLU A 160 -1.48 -0.22 -7.28
N PRO A 161 -1.26 -1.26 -6.47
CA PRO A 161 -0.40 -2.39 -6.84
C PRO A 161 -0.94 -3.23 -7.99
N THR A 162 -2.23 -3.19 -8.30
CA THR A 162 -2.88 -4.07 -9.29
C THR A 162 -3.57 -3.31 -10.43
N ALA A 163 -3.24 -2.01 -10.61
CA ALA A 163 -3.89 -1.13 -11.59
C ALA A 163 -3.79 -1.61 -13.06
N SER A 164 -2.82 -2.46 -13.40
CA SER A 164 -2.61 -2.96 -14.76
C SER A 164 -2.56 -4.49 -14.82
N VAL A 165 -3.27 -5.16 -13.92
CA VAL A 165 -3.24 -6.61 -13.76
C VAL A 165 -4.61 -7.22 -14.09
N ASP A 166 -4.61 -8.34 -14.80
CA ASP A 166 -5.82 -9.07 -15.12
C ASP A 166 -6.53 -9.60 -13.85
N PRO A 167 -7.85 -9.89 -13.91
CA PRO A 167 -8.63 -10.26 -12.72
C PRO A 167 -8.11 -11.50 -11.98
N VAL A 168 -7.55 -12.50 -12.70
CA VAL A 168 -7.01 -13.72 -12.09
C VAL A 168 -5.74 -13.41 -11.32
N SER A 169 -4.79 -12.75 -11.96
CA SER A 169 -3.54 -12.34 -11.33
C SER A 169 -3.76 -11.37 -10.18
N ARG A 170 -4.81 -10.52 -10.25
CA ARG A 170 -5.23 -9.64 -9.16
C ARG A 170 -5.70 -10.43 -7.94
N LYS A 171 -6.52 -11.46 -8.17
CA LYS A 171 -6.96 -12.34 -7.08
C LYS A 171 -5.76 -12.99 -6.38
N ASP A 172 -4.86 -13.62 -7.16
CA ASP A 172 -3.65 -14.25 -6.62
C ASP A 172 -2.79 -13.26 -5.81
N PHE A 173 -2.69 -12.01 -6.26
CA PHE A 173 -1.95 -10.98 -5.56
C PHE A 173 -2.60 -10.62 -4.20
N TRP A 174 -3.91 -10.52 -4.14
CA TRP A 174 -4.64 -10.28 -2.90
C TRP A 174 -4.54 -11.44 -1.91
N ASP A 175 -4.52 -12.68 -2.40
CA ASP A 175 -4.31 -13.86 -1.56
C ASP A 175 -2.93 -13.79 -0.86
N LEU A 176 -1.90 -13.28 -1.54
CA LEU A 176 -0.59 -13.01 -0.92
C LEU A 176 -0.64 -11.89 0.12
N ILE A 177 -1.41 -10.83 -0.11
CA ILE A 177 -1.61 -9.74 0.87
C ILE A 177 -2.24 -10.28 2.15
N TYR A 178 -3.23 -11.16 2.04
CA TYR A 178 -3.87 -11.80 3.21
C TYR A 178 -2.87 -12.65 4.00
N ILE A 179 -2.08 -13.49 3.34
CA ILE A 179 -1.04 -14.29 3.99
C ILE A 179 -0.06 -13.39 4.78
N LEU A 180 0.40 -12.31 4.18
CA LEU A 180 1.32 -11.37 4.84
C LEU A 180 0.67 -10.69 6.06
N SER A 181 -0.61 -10.34 5.96
CA SER A 181 -1.38 -9.75 7.07
C SER A 181 -1.58 -10.74 8.22
N GLU A 182 -1.91 -12.00 7.92
CA GLU A 182 -2.03 -13.08 8.90
C GLU A 182 -0.69 -13.38 9.60
N GLU A 183 0.43 -13.23 8.90
CA GLU A 183 1.79 -13.29 9.48
C GLU A 183 2.15 -12.06 10.33
N GLY A 184 1.23 -11.09 10.46
CA GLY A 184 1.37 -9.90 11.32
C GLY A 184 1.90 -8.65 10.62
N THR A 185 2.11 -8.66 9.30
CA THR A 185 2.48 -7.46 8.54
C THR A 185 1.27 -6.52 8.43
N THR A 186 1.43 -5.27 8.83
CA THR A 186 0.42 -4.22 8.60
C THR A 186 0.46 -3.80 7.14
N VAL A 187 -0.67 -3.80 6.45
CA VAL A 187 -0.71 -3.44 5.02
C VAL A 187 -1.51 -2.17 4.82
N PHE A 188 -0.90 -1.20 4.15
CA PHE A 188 -1.55 0.03 3.70
C PHE A 188 -1.58 0.03 2.18
N VAL A 189 -2.76 -0.07 1.58
CA VAL A 189 -2.93 -0.16 0.13
C VAL A 189 -3.76 1.00 -0.40
N THR A 190 -3.27 1.67 -1.45
CA THR A 190 -4.08 2.65 -2.19
C THR A 190 -4.68 2.00 -3.41
N SER A 191 -5.89 2.38 -3.74
CA SER A 191 -6.57 1.99 -4.97
C SER A 191 -7.57 3.05 -5.41
N HIS A 192 -7.89 3.05 -6.69
CA HIS A 192 -9.05 3.75 -7.24
C HIS A 192 -10.16 2.75 -7.66
N TYR A 193 -9.94 1.45 -7.43
CA TYR A 193 -10.90 0.37 -7.69
C TYR A 193 -11.64 0.00 -6.41
N MET A 194 -12.96 0.05 -6.43
CA MET A 194 -13.83 -0.23 -5.28
C MET A 194 -13.78 -1.70 -4.87
N ASP A 195 -13.75 -2.61 -5.83
CA ASP A 195 -13.67 -4.07 -5.64
C ASP A 195 -12.37 -4.50 -4.92
N GLU A 196 -11.30 -3.71 -5.04
CA GLU A 196 -10.05 -3.98 -4.33
C GLU A 196 -10.14 -3.59 -2.86
N VAL A 197 -10.63 -2.38 -2.56
CA VAL A 197 -10.69 -1.91 -1.17
C VAL A 197 -11.83 -2.56 -0.39
N GLU A 198 -12.79 -3.20 -1.06
CA GLU A 198 -13.79 -4.05 -0.41
C GLU A 198 -13.16 -5.28 0.27
N ARG A 199 -11.96 -5.66 -0.12
CA ARG A 199 -11.14 -6.72 0.49
C ARG A 199 -10.38 -6.27 1.74
N CYS A 200 -10.36 -4.98 2.05
CA CYS A 200 -9.67 -4.44 3.22
C CYS A 200 -10.49 -4.65 4.50
N HIS A 201 -9.82 -4.75 5.64
CA HIS A 201 -10.50 -4.77 6.94
C HIS A 201 -11.20 -3.44 7.23
N ARG A 202 -10.53 -2.32 6.94
CA ARG A 202 -11.05 -0.96 6.98
C ARG A 202 -10.49 -0.16 5.82
N LEU A 203 -11.19 0.91 5.47
CA LEU A 203 -10.73 1.85 4.46
C LEU A 203 -11.06 3.30 4.84
N ALA A 204 -10.30 4.23 4.26
CA ALA A 204 -10.66 5.63 4.23
C ALA A 204 -10.90 6.05 2.77
N ILE A 205 -11.93 6.88 2.55
CA ILE A 205 -12.23 7.49 1.26
C ILE A 205 -11.60 8.89 1.24
N LEU A 206 -10.69 9.09 0.29
CA LEU A 206 -9.98 10.34 0.08
C LEU A 206 -10.55 11.09 -1.12
N TYR A 207 -10.95 12.34 -0.91
CA TYR A 207 -11.44 13.22 -1.97
C TYR A 207 -10.87 14.63 -1.75
N SER A 208 -10.32 15.24 -2.81
CA SER A 208 -9.74 16.61 -2.77
C SER A 208 -8.76 16.84 -1.59
N GLY A 209 -7.95 15.82 -1.26
CA GLY A 209 -6.98 15.89 -0.16
C GLY A 209 -7.53 15.68 1.24
N LYS A 210 -8.84 15.48 1.41
CA LYS A 210 -9.50 15.23 2.70
C LYS A 210 -9.97 13.78 2.80
N ILE A 211 -10.05 13.23 4.02
CA ILE A 211 -10.77 11.98 4.30
C ILE A 211 -12.24 12.35 4.52
N ILE A 212 -13.12 11.82 3.67
CA ILE A 212 -14.57 12.10 3.70
C ILE A 212 -15.39 10.95 4.31
N ALA A 213 -14.78 9.77 4.47
CA ALA A 213 -15.38 8.63 5.17
C ALA A 213 -14.27 7.66 5.62
N GLU A 214 -14.46 6.98 6.76
CA GLU A 214 -13.57 5.95 7.28
C GLU A 214 -14.36 4.89 8.04
N GLY A 215 -14.11 3.61 7.75
CA GLY A 215 -14.75 2.48 8.42
C GLY A 215 -14.46 1.15 7.72
N SER A 216 -15.04 0.07 8.19
CA SER A 216 -15.09 -1.18 7.42
C SER A 216 -16.02 -1.03 6.21
N PRO A 217 -15.84 -1.81 5.13
CA PRO A 217 -16.75 -1.79 3.99
C PRO A 217 -18.22 -1.92 4.40
N LYS A 218 -18.50 -2.81 5.34
CA LYS A 218 -19.86 -3.06 5.85
C LYS A 218 -20.44 -1.86 6.61
N GLU A 219 -19.65 -1.24 7.50
CA GLU A 219 -20.06 -0.04 8.23
C GLU A 219 -20.36 1.13 7.29
N LEU A 220 -19.47 1.37 6.29
CA LEU A 220 -19.65 2.44 5.32
C LEU A 220 -20.89 2.24 4.43
N LYS A 221 -21.13 1.01 3.96
CA LYS A 221 -22.34 0.68 3.20
C LYS A 221 -23.59 1.01 4.03
N LYS A 222 -23.64 0.57 5.27
CA LYS A 222 -24.78 0.84 6.16
C LYS A 222 -24.96 2.34 6.44
N GLU A 223 -23.87 3.07 6.71
CA GLU A 223 -23.93 4.50 7.04
C GLU A 223 -24.39 5.36 5.87
N PHE A 224 -23.82 5.14 4.67
CA PHE A 224 -24.02 6.03 3.53
C PHE A 224 -25.18 5.66 2.63
N THR A 225 -25.62 4.39 2.64
CA THR A 225 -26.69 3.89 1.75
C THR A 225 -27.86 3.28 2.48
N GLY A 226 -27.73 3.00 3.78
CA GLY A 226 -28.76 2.32 4.59
C GLY A 226 -28.88 0.81 4.33
N ALA A 227 -28.12 0.23 3.39
CA ALA A 227 -28.21 -1.18 3.00
C ALA A 227 -26.81 -1.83 2.93
N GLU A 228 -26.67 -3.02 3.52
CA GLU A 228 -25.40 -3.77 3.46
C GLU A 228 -25.10 -4.34 2.07
N GLU A 229 -26.12 -4.52 1.23
CA GLU A 229 -26.00 -5.07 -0.14
C GLU A 229 -25.59 -4.02 -1.18
N SER A 230 -25.49 -2.75 -0.80
CA SER A 230 -25.03 -1.67 -1.69
C SER A 230 -23.55 -1.84 -2.07
N THR A 231 -23.14 -1.15 -3.11
CA THR A 231 -21.75 -1.17 -3.58
C THR A 231 -20.91 -0.09 -2.87
N LEU A 232 -19.59 -0.25 -2.86
CA LEU A 232 -18.69 0.84 -2.42
C LEU A 232 -18.72 2.03 -3.38
N GLU A 233 -19.17 1.86 -4.61
CA GLU A 233 -19.41 2.96 -5.56
C GLU A 233 -20.56 3.86 -5.09
N ASP A 234 -21.67 3.26 -4.61
CA ASP A 234 -22.78 4.00 -4.02
C ASP A 234 -22.34 4.77 -2.77
N VAL A 235 -21.53 4.14 -1.91
CA VAL A 235 -20.93 4.79 -0.74
C VAL A 235 -20.07 5.98 -1.15
N PHE A 236 -19.18 5.81 -2.14
CA PHE A 236 -18.29 6.87 -2.63
C PHE A 236 -19.06 8.05 -3.17
N LEU A 237 -20.08 7.80 -4.02
CA LEU A 237 -20.93 8.87 -4.58
C LEU A 237 -21.72 9.61 -3.49
N SER A 238 -22.22 8.87 -2.48
CA SER A 238 -22.97 9.46 -1.36
C SER A 238 -22.06 10.30 -0.45
N ALA A 239 -20.86 9.81 -0.16
CA ALA A 239 -19.87 10.54 0.63
C ALA A 239 -19.44 11.86 -0.04
N ILE A 240 -19.20 11.84 -1.36
CA ILE A 240 -18.90 13.07 -2.13
C ILE A 240 -20.06 14.06 -2.10
N LYS A 241 -21.31 13.58 -2.25
CA LYS A 241 -22.48 14.47 -2.20
C LYS A 241 -22.60 15.14 -0.84
N ARG A 242 -22.34 14.39 0.27
CA ARG A 242 -22.36 14.92 1.63
C ARG A 242 -21.28 15.99 1.81
N GLU A 243 -20.03 15.72 1.43
CA GLU A 243 -18.93 16.69 1.52
C GLU A 243 -19.22 17.99 0.76
N LYS A 244 -19.79 17.92 -0.46
CA LYS A 244 -20.15 19.10 -1.26
C LYS A 244 -21.31 19.92 -0.70
N ASN A 245 -22.17 19.32 0.13
CA ASN A 245 -23.28 20.03 0.76
C ASN A 245 -22.86 20.71 2.08
N GLU A 246 -21.69 20.33 2.63
CA GLU A 246 -21.10 20.88 3.86
C GLU A 246 -20.09 22.01 3.56
N GLU A 247 -19.65 22.20 2.30
CA GLU A 247 -18.83 23.32 1.81
C GLU A 247 -19.69 24.54 1.39
#